data_f3d67b3336b4264cc33a78a4a6494aee
#
_entry.id   f3d67b3336b4264cc33a78a4a6494aee
#
_cell.length_a   1.000
_cell.length_b   1.000
_cell.length_c   1.000
_cell.angle_alpha   90.00
_cell.angle_beta   90.00
_cell.angle_gamma   90.00
#
_symmetry.space_group_name_H-M   'P 1'
#
loop_
_entity.id
_entity.type
_entity.pdbx_description
1 polymer ?
#
loop_
_entity_poly.entity_id
_entity_poly.type
_entity_poly.pdbx_seq_one_letter_code
_entity_poly.pdbx_strand_id
1 'polypeptide(L)'
;MQWVKLTLHFPSFFSYRIPDYSSQYALSVPLPSPSVIKLAVVATAIKTTGNVSEGECVFYAVRDADVRITLPEQIAINSVLIKRLKKKKNPTELESFERTFGIREYIFFSDDIDLFIGCNDIGVVTKYFVMLRYLGSSDSILYVKRIEQTETPPESAIRAVTDMEFTEAVSSNESCLVYPVKDISKKATFEQINPYSSKSSRKVFERKYYLIKARVKKGKNWKVLKLCAN
;
A
#
# COMPACT_ATOMS: atom_id res chain seq x y z
N MET A 1 18.94 12.26 6.19
CA MET A 1 17.64 11.55 6.15
C MET A 1 17.29 11.17 7.59
N GLN A 2 16.12 11.54 8.04
CA GLN A 2 15.60 11.21 9.37
C GLN A 2 14.54 10.11 9.22
N TRP A 3 14.45 9.22 10.20
CA TRP A 3 13.51 8.11 10.19
C TRP A 3 12.45 8.25 11.27
N VAL A 4 11.23 7.88 10.90
CA VAL A 4 10.12 7.70 11.85
C VAL A 4 9.57 6.29 11.69
N LYS A 5 9.28 5.67 12.83
CA LYS A 5 8.59 4.39 12.95
C LYS A 5 7.14 4.65 13.34
N LEU A 6 6.20 4.06 12.61
CA LEU A 6 4.78 4.05 12.94
C LEU A 6 4.35 2.60 13.21
N THR A 7 3.78 2.35 14.38
CA THR A 7 3.12 1.07 14.66
C THR A 7 1.66 1.18 14.27
N LEU A 8 1.26 0.45 13.25
CA LEU A 8 -0.07 0.47 12.64
C LEU A 8 -0.87 -0.74 13.06
N HIS A 9 -2.09 -0.50 13.52
CA HIS A 9 -3.06 -1.57 13.82
C HIS A 9 -4.19 -1.56 12.79
N PHE A 10 -4.46 -2.73 12.21
CA PHE A 10 -5.60 -2.97 11.35
C PHE A 10 -6.66 -3.75 12.14
N PRO A 11 -7.71 -3.10 12.64
CA PRO A 11 -8.76 -3.77 13.43
C PRO A 11 -9.64 -4.70 12.58
N SER A 12 -9.51 -4.59 11.26
CA SER A 12 -10.26 -5.33 10.27
C SER A 12 -9.31 -5.85 9.19
N PHE A 13 -9.83 -6.10 8.01
CA PHE A 13 -9.07 -6.62 6.89
C PHE A 13 -8.32 -5.51 6.17
N PHE A 14 -7.16 -5.86 5.65
CA PHE A 14 -6.44 -5.06 4.68
C PHE A 14 -6.69 -5.62 3.27
N SER A 15 -6.82 -4.75 2.28
CA SER A 15 -6.93 -5.13 0.88
C SER A 15 -6.25 -4.09 0.00
N TYR A 16 -5.26 -4.52 -0.74
CA TYR A 16 -4.58 -3.70 -1.73
C TYR A 16 -4.34 -4.53 -2.98
N ARG A 17 -5.09 -4.23 -4.04
CA ARG A 17 -5.02 -4.99 -5.29
C ARG A 17 -3.64 -4.90 -5.92
N ILE A 18 -3.13 -6.05 -6.37
CA ILE A 18 -1.93 -6.12 -7.21
C ILE A 18 -2.10 -5.17 -8.40
N PRO A 19 -1.17 -4.24 -8.64
CA PRO A 19 -1.21 -3.34 -9.76
C PRO A 19 -1.32 -4.07 -11.11
N ASP A 20 -2.12 -3.51 -12.01
CA ASP A 20 -2.28 -4.00 -13.39
C ASP A 20 -2.84 -5.44 -13.52
N TYR A 21 -3.33 -6.00 -12.42
CA TYR A 21 -4.01 -7.29 -12.40
C TYR A 21 -5.53 -7.16 -12.65
N SER A 22 -6.20 -8.28 -12.93
CA SER A 22 -7.63 -8.32 -13.23
C SER A 22 -8.48 -7.61 -12.17
N SER A 23 -9.46 -6.82 -12.62
CA SER A 23 -10.43 -6.19 -11.71
C SER A 23 -11.48 -7.16 -11.18
N GLN A 24 -11.71 -8.28 -11.88
CA GLN A 24 -12.62 -9.34 -11.44
C GLN A 24 -11.96 -10.27 -10.42
N TYR A 25 -10.65 -10.52 -10.57
CA TYR A 25 -9.83 -11.32 -9.65
C TYR A 25 -8.85 -10.41 -8.94
N ALA A 26 -9.36 -9.63 -7.98
CA ALA A 26 -8.55 -8.66 -7.27
C ALA A 26 -7.71 -9.35 -6.19
N LEU A 27 -6.61 -9.98 -6.61
CA LEU A 27 -5.60 -10.50 -5.70
C LEU A 27 -4.94 -9.34 -4.96
N SER A 28 -4.58 -9.56 -3.71
CA SER A 28 -4.01 -8.52 -2.84
C SER A 28 -2.53 -8.74 -2.56
N VAL A 29 -1.80 -7.62 -2.53
CA VAL A 29 -0.45 -7.58 -1.97
C VAL A 29 -0.57 -7.59 -0.45
N PRO A 30 0.22 -8.39 0.29
CA PRO A 30 0.08 -8.52 1.75
C PRO A 30 0.61 -7.32 2.54
N LEU A 31 1.01 -6.25 1.89
CA LEU A 31 1.43 -5.00 2.52
C LEU A 31 1.16 -3.80 1.60
N PRO A 32 0.99 -2.60 2.16
CA PRO A 32 0.77 -1.41 1.36
C PRO A 32 2.01 -1.04 0.55
N SER A 33 1.83 -0.59 -0.70
CA SER A 33 2.95 -0.13 -1.53
C SER A 33 3.50 1.23 -1.06
N PRO A 34 4.74 1.57 -1.41
CA PRO A 34 5.29 2.89 -1.10
C PRO A 34 4.43 4.02 -1.62
N SER A 35 3.92 3.93 -2.85
CA SER A 35 3.03 4.96 -3.43
C SER A 35 1.73 5.13 -2.63
N VAL A 36 1.13 4.03 -2.16
CA VAL A 36 -0.11 4.09 -1.36
C VAL A 36 0.13 4.81 -0.04
N ILE A 37 1.25 4.51 0.63
CA ILE A 37 1.62 5.14 1.90
C ILE A 37 1.85 6.64 1.69
N LYS A 38 2.68 7.02 0.73
CA LYS A 38 3.00 8.40 0.40
C LYS A 38 1.74 9.20 0.06
N LEU A 39 0.89 8.67 -0.81
CA LEU A 39 -0.35 9.34 -1.22
C LEU A 39 -1.41 9.38 -0.10
N ALA A 40 -1.44 8.42 0.80
CA ALA A 40 -2.34 8.47 1.95
C ALA A 40 -1.98 9.64 2.89
N VAL A 41 -0.70 9.90 3.11
CA VAL A 41 -0.23 11.05 3.91
C VAL A 41 -0.61 12.36 3.23
N VAL A 42 -0.37 12.49 1.93
CA VAL A 42 -0.76 13.67 1.13
C VAL A 42 -2.27 13.91 1.20
N ALA A 43 -3.07 12.86 0.98
CA ALA A 43 -4.52 12.96 1.06
C ALA A 43 -5.01 13.32 2.47
N THR A 44 -4.32 12.83 3.50
CA THR A 44 -4.63 13.18 4.90
C THR A 44 -4.34 14.65 5.16
N ALA A 45 -3.21 15.19 4.67
CA ALA A 45 -2.89 16.61 4.79
C ALA A 45 -3.98 17.49 4.16
N ILE A 46 -4.39 17.19 2.93
CA ILE A 46 -5.45 17.93 2.24
C ILE A 46 -6.78 17.85 3.00
N LYS A 47 -7.19 16.65 3.42
CA LYS A 47 -8.46 16.44 4.13
C LYS A 47 -8.51 17.14 5.49
N THR A 48 -7.38 17.18 6.19
CA THR A 48 -7.31 17.78 7.53
C THR A 48 -7.30 19.30 7.47
N THR A 49 -6.62 19.86 6.50
CA THR A 49 -6.44 21.32 6.38
C THR A 49 -7.45 21.98 5.44
N GLY A 50 -8.11 21.21 4.57
CA GLY A 50 -8.90 21.75 3.46
C GLY A 50 -8.07 22.45 2.39
N ASN A 51 -6.73 22.36 2.45
CA ASN A 51 -5.81 23.12 1.60
C ASN A 51 -4.98 22.20 0.70
N VAL A 52 -5.12 22.39 -0.62
CA VAL A 52 -4.39 21.63 -1.63
C VAL A 52 -2.89 21.95 -1.62
N SER A 53 -2.50 23.19 -1.33
CA SER A 53 -1.08 23.60 -1.25
C SER A 53 -0.34 22.90 -0.10
N GLU A 54 -1.03 22.60 1.01
CA GLU A 54 -0.45 21.80 2.08
C GLU A 54 -0.18 20.36 1.62
N GLY A 55 -1.11 19.78 0.84
CA GLY A 55 -0.90 18.48 0.20
C GLY A 55 0.28 18.48 -0.76
N GLU A 56 0.50 19.55 -1.50
CA GLU A 56 1.65 19.69 -2.38
C GLU A 56 2.96 19.76 -1.59
N CYS A 57 3.01 20.54 -0.51
CA CYS A 57 4.16 20.60 0.38
C CYS A 57 4.52 19.21 0.95
N VAL A 58 3.52 18.50 1.47
CA VAL A 58 3.68 17.13 1.99
C VAL A 58 4.11 16.15 0.88
N PHE A 59 3.59 16.31 -0.34
CA PHE A 59 3.99 15.47 -1.46
C PHE A 59 5.49 15.56 -1.74
N TYR A 60 6.03 16.77 -1.83
CA TYR A 60 7.47 16.94 -2.08
C TYR A 60 8.33 16.45 -0.91
N ALA A 61 7.84 16.52 0.32
CA ALA A 61 8.53 15.97 1.48
C ALA A 61 8.59 14.44 1.47
N VAL A 62 7.54 13.73 0.98
CA VAL A 62 7.47 12.25 0.99
C VAL A 62 7.78 11.60 -0.35
N ARG A 63 7.79 12.33 -1.48
CA ARG A 63 7.99 11.78 -2.82
C ARG A 63 9.22 10.86 -2.88
N ASP A 64 10.33 11.33 -2.35
CA ASP A 64 11.63 10.66 -2.38
C ASP A 64 11.89 9.81 -1.12
N ALA A 65 10.90 9.71 -0.23
CA ALA A 65 11.04 8.96 1.02
C ALA A 65 11.33 7.48 0.78
N ASP A 66 12.26 6.92 1.57
CA ASP A 66 12.44 5.47 1.68
C ASP A 66 11.36 4.90 2.61
N VAL A 67 10.71 3.83 2.19
CA VAL A 67 9.63 3.19 2.91
C VAL A 67 9.99 1.73 3.16
N ARG A 68 9.99 1.32 4.43
CA ARG A 68 10.23 -0.06 4.82
C ARG A 68 9.16 -0.54 5.79
N ILE A 69 8.88 -1.83 5.79
CA ILE A 69 7.77 -2.42 6.55
C ILE A 69 8.24 -3.69 7.24
N THR A 70 7.96 -3.81 8.53
CA THR A 70 8.10 -5.08 9.26
C THR A 70 6.71 -5.69 9.42
N LEU A 71 6.57 -6.93 8.98
CA LEU A 71 5.33 -7.68 9.04
C LEU A 71 5.27 -8.55 10.31
N PRO A 72 4.07 -8.88 10.81
CA PRO A 72 3.92 -9.85 11.89
C PRO A 72 4.27 -11.26 11.40
N GLU A 73 4.52 -12.18 12.34
CA GLU A 73 4.95 -13.55 12.04
C GLU A 73 4.00 -14.28 11.09
N GLN A 74 2.71 -13.99 11.18
CA GLN A 74 1.69 -14.67 10.37
C GLN A 74 0.74 -13.68 9.69
N ILE A 75 0.39 -14.01 8.46
CA ILE A 75 -0.57 -13.26 7.64
C ILE A 75 -1.53 -14.26 7.03
N ALA A 76 -2.83 -14.07 7.30
CA ALA A 76 -3.87 -14.85 6.64
C ALA A 76 -4.46 -14.07 5.47
N ILE A 77 -4.64 -14.71 4.32
CA ILE A 77 -5.24 -14.14 3.12
C ILE A 77 -6.43 -15.01 2.74
N ASN A 78 -7.60 -14.40 2.61
CA ASN A 78 -8.83 -15.09 2.26
C ASN A 78 -9.44 -14.51 0.99
N SER A 79 -9.82 -15.38 0.06
CA SER A 79 -10.48 -15.05 -1.21
C SER A 79 -11.98 -15.13 -1.04
N VAL A 80 -12.69 -14.02 -1.28
CA VAL A 80 -14.14 -13.90 -1.10
C VAL A 80 -14.79 -13.54 -2.43
N LEU A 81 -15.87 -14.26 -2.77
CA LEU A 81 -16.74 -13.89 -3.88
C LEU A 81 -17.69 -12.76 -3.46
N ILE A 82 -17.56 -11.62 -4.10
CA ILE A 82 -18.40 -10.44 -3.83
C ILE A 82 -19.39 -10.24 -4.97
N LYS A 83 -20.67 -10.18 -4.62
CA LYS A 83 -21.72 -9.72 -5.52
C LYS A 83 -21.86 -8.20 -5.41
N ARG A 84 -21.92 -7.52 -6.55
CA ARG A 84 -22.03 -6.05 -6.62
C ARG A 84 -23.10 -5.64 -7.59
N LEU A 85 -23.60 -4.45 -7.40
CA LEU A 85 -24.40 -3.74 -8.40
C LEU A 85 -23.49 -2.73 -9.09
N LYS A 86 -23.52 -2.72 -10.42
CA LYS A 86 -22.82 -1.75 -11.26
C LYS A 86 -23.84 -0.97 -12.04
N LYS A 87 -23.67 0.34 -12.16
CA LYS A 87 -24.50 1.18 -13.01
C LYS A 87 -24.37 0.73 -14.46
N LYS A 88 -25.50 0.49 -15.13
CA LYS A 88 -25.52 0.17 -16.56
C LYS A 88 -24.99 1.36 -17.37
N LYS A 89 -24.31 1.09 -18.47
CA LYS A 89 -23.87 2.14 -19.41
C LYS A 89 -25.04 2.89 -20.02
N ASN A 90 -26.12 2.15 -20.35
CA ASN A 90 -27.35 2.69 -20.90
C ASN A 90 -28.49 2.30 -19.94
N PRO A 91 -28.75 3.09 -18.90
CA PRO A 91 -29.80 2.83 -17.94
C PRO A 91 -31.18 3.05 -18.59
N THR A 92 -32.13 2.18 -18.28
CA THR A 92 -33.56 2.40 -18.55
C THR A 92 -34.25 2.86 -17.27
N GLU A 93 -35.46 3.43 -17.34
CA GLU A 93 -36.19 3.88 -16.14
C GLU A 93 -36.41 2.77 -15.12
N LEU A 94 -36.57 1.53 -15.57
CA LEU A 94 -36.83 0.36 -14.73
C LEU A 94 -35.57 -0.37 -14.29
N GLU A 95 -34.45 -0.23 -15.03
CA GLU A 95 -33.22 -1.00 -14.78
C GLU A 95 -31.97 -0.13 -14.91
N SER A 96 -31.58 0.48 -13.80
CA SER A 96 -30.37 1.34 -13.73
C SER A 96 -29.10 0.58 -13.37
N PHE A 97 -29.21 -0.63 -12.82
CA PHE A 97 -28.09 -1.41 -12.32
C PHE A 97 -28.05 -2.82 -12.90
N GLU A 98 -26.85 -3.33 -13.11
CA GLU A 98 -26.58 -4.73 -13.47
C GLU A 98 -25.86 -5.45 -12.34
N ARG A 99 -26.16 -6.72 -12.16
CA ARG A 99 -25.47 -7.58 -11.19
C ARG A 99 -24.10 -7.95 -11.75
N THR A 100 -23.08 -7.74 -10.96
CA THR A 100 -21.73 -8.20 -11.27
C THR A 100 -21.16 -8.99 -10.08
N PHE A 101 -20.16 -9.78 -10.34
CA PHE A 101 -19.43 -10.48 -9.29
C PHE A 101 -17.92 -10.32 -9.51
N GLY A 102 -17.18 -10.53 -8.47
CA GLY A 102 -15.72 -10.53 -8.51
C GLY A 102 -15.16 -11.24 -7.28
N ILE A 103 -13.94 -11.68 -7.39
CA ILE A 103 -13.19 -12.25 -6.27
C ILE A 103 -12.31 -11.14 -5.71
N ARG A 104 -12.27 -11.03 -4.39
CA ARG A 104 -11.34 -10.17 -3.66
C ARG A 104 -10.59 -10.95 -2.61
N GLU A 105 -9.32 -10.67 -2.48
CA GLU A 105 -8.54 -11.14 -1.35
C GLU A 105 -8.56 -10.08 -0.24
N TYR A 106 -8.85 -10.55 0.96
CA TYR A 106 -8.74 -9.81 2.21
C TYR A 106 -7.62 -10.41 3.05
N ILE A 107 -6.83 -9.55 3.63
CA ILE A 107 -5.64 -9.89 4.39
C ILE A 107 -5.89 -9.56 5.85
N PHE A 108 -5.55 -10.50 6.71
CA PHE A 108 -5.61 -10.36 8.15
C PHE A 108 -4.19 -10.51 8.72
N PHE A 109 -3.75 -9.52 9.46
CA PHE A 109 -2.48 -9.52 10.16
C PHE A 109 -2.68 -10.09 11.55
N SER A 110 -1.79 -11.02 11.98
CA SER A 110 -1.87 -11.60 13.33
C SER A 110 -1.51 -10.61 14.44
N ASP A 111 -0.83 -9.54 14.10
CA ASP A 111 -0.39 -8.46 15.01
C ASP A 111 -0.23 -7.16 14.23
N ASP A 112 0.22 -6.10 14.92
CA ASP A 112 0.53 -4.82 14.33
C ASP A 112 1.63 -4.92 13.27
N ILE A 113 1.66 -3.96 12.35
CA ILE A 113 2.76 -3.79 11.41
C ILE A 113 3.54 -2.53 11.74
N ASP A 114 4.87 -2.59 11.63
CA ASP A 114 5.70 -1.42 11.77
C ASP A 114 6.07 -0.87 10.40
N LEU A 115 5.76 0.41 10.20
CA LEU A 115 6.08 1.17 9.01
C LEU A 115 7.19 2.16 9.33
N PHE A 116 8.28 2.11 8.57
CA PHE A 116 9.41 3.02 8.68
C PHE A 116 9.41 3.95 7.46
N ILE A 117 9.50 5.25 7.71
CA ILE A 117 9.56 6.27 6.67
C ILE A 117 10.80 7.13 6.91
N GLY A 118 11.70 7.12 5.94
CA GLY A 118 12.90 7.95 5.92
C GLY A 118 12.75 9.09 4.92
N CYS A 119 12.80 10.34 5.39
CA CYS A 119 12.77 11.52 4.54
C CYS A 119 13.61 12.66 5.16
N ASN A 120 13.82 13.74 4.40
CA ASN A 120 14.61 14.87 4.89
C ASN A 120 13.77 15.78 5.80
N ASP A 121 12.50 15.99 5.46
CA ASP A 121 11.60 16.94 6.16
C ASP A 121 10.55 16.18 6.98
N ILE A 122 11.01 15.32 7.89
CA ILE A 122 10.13 14.46 8.69
C ILE A 122 9.15 15.26 9.55
N GLY A 123 9.53 16.44 10.03
CA GLY A 123 8.69 17.32 10.84
C GLY A 123 7.43 17.81 10.12
N VAL A 124 7.50 18.03 8.81
CA VAL A 124 6.36 18.47 7.99
C VAL A 124 5.28 17.40 7.94
N VAL A 125 5.66 16.12 7.94
CA VAL A 125 4.75 15.00 7.69
C VAL A 125 4.27 14.30 8.95
N THR A 126 5.02 14.36 10.06
CA THR A 126 4.75 13.60 11.30
C THR A 126 3.34 13.87 11.84
N LYS A 127 2.88 15.12 11.81
CA LYS A 127 1.54 15.51 12.29
C LYS A 127 0.40 14.82 11.52
N TYR A 128 0.62 14.43 10.25
CA TYR A 128 -0.39 13.78 9.42
C TYR A 128 -0.41 12.26 9.58
N PHE A 129 0.69 11.66 10.03
CA PHE A 129 0.73 10.22 10.29
C PHE A 129 -0.28 9.79 11.36
N VAL A 130 -0.43 10.57 12.45
CA VAL A 130 -1.40 10.28 13.51
C VAL A 130 -2.84 10.24 12.96
N MET A 131 -3.10 10.95 11.90
CA MET A 131 -4.44 11.13 11.31
C MET A 131 -4.73 10.12 10.19
N LEU A 132 -3.83 9.20 9.89
CA LEU A 132 -4.08 8.13 8.93
C LEU A 132 -5.24 7.26 9.41
N ARG A 133 -6.18 6.96 8.50
CA ARG A 133 -7.39 6.19 8.81
C ARG A 133 -7.52 4.91 7.97
N TYR A 134 -6.89 4.87 6.81
CA TYR A 134 -6.89 3.70 5.93
C TYR A 134 -5.67 3.71 4.99
N LEU A 135 -5.27 2.53 4.53
CA LEU A 135 -4.26 2.33 3.49
C LEU A 135 -4.77 1.33 2.45
N GLY A 136 -4.54 1.63 1.19
CA GLY A 136 -5.01 0.78 0.09
C GLY A 136 -6.46 1.07 -0.26
N SER A 137 -7.39 0.17 0.09
CA SER A 137 -8.82 0.41 -0.08
C SER A 137 -9.42 1.17 1.10
N SER A 138 -10.57 1.83 0.88
CA SER A 138 -11.31 2.52 1.96
C SER A 138 -11.78 1.59 3.09
N ASP A 139 -11.88 0.29 2.78
CA ASP A 139 -12.27 -0.74 3.75
C ASP A 139 -11.11 -1.18 4.66
N SER A 140 -9.87 -0.84 4.28
CA SER A 140 -8.65 -1.17 5.02
C SER A 140 -8.39 -0.13 6.11
N ILE A 141 -9.30 -0.09 7.08
CA ILE A 141 -9.24 0.87 8.20
C ILE A 141 -8.06 0.53 9.08
N LEU A 142 -7.38 1.57 9.55
CA LEU A 142 -6.29 1.46 10.51
C LEU A 142 -6.32 2.59 11.54
N TYR A 143 -5.56 2.42 12.59
CA TYR A 143 -5.12 3.51 13.44
C TYR A 143 -3.64 3.37 13.80
N VAL A 144 -3.00 4.50 14.03
CA VAL A 144 -1.60 4.57 14.43
C VAL A 144 -1.53 4.48 15.94
N LYS A 145 -0.98 3.39 16.47
CA LYS A 145 -0.81 3.17 17.92
C LYS A 145 0.31 4.01 18.49
N ARG A 146 1.42 4.12 17.75
CA ARG A 146 2.65 4.76 18.22
C ARG A 146 3.40 5.37 17.06
N ILE A 147 4.07 6.49 17.34
CA ILE A 147 5.01 7.15 16.45
C ILE A 147 6.29 7.40 17.23
N GLU A 148 7.40 6.95 16.71
CA GLU A 148 8.70 7.04 17.35
C GLU A 148 9.76 7.48 16.34
N GLN A 149 10.69 8.32 16.75
CA GLN A 149 11.89 8.57 15.94
C GLN A 149 12.83 7.37 16.08
N THR A 150 13.51 7.02 15.00
CA THR A 150 14.49 5.94 14.99
C THR A 150 15.70 6.36 14.15
N GLU A 151 16.85 5.81 14.45
CA GLU A 151 18.06 6.09 13.67
C GLU A 151 18.04 5.36 12.34
N THR A 152 17.69 4.06 12.37
CA THR A 152 17.63 3.20 11.19
C THR A 152 16.53 2.16 11.35
N PRO A 153 15.87 1.73 10.26
CA PRO A 153 14.97 0.58 10.28
C PRO A 153 15.78 -0.72 10.46
N PRO A 154 15.20 -1.78 11.04
CA PRO A 154 15.87 -3.07 11.18
C PRO A 154 16.16 -3.67 9.79
N GLU A 155 17.20 -4.48 9.67
CA GLU A 155 17.56 -5.16 8.41
C GLU A 155 16.45 -6.09 7.89
N SER A 156 15.67 -6.66 8.80
CA SER A 156 14.50 -7.49 8.46
C SER A 156 13.32 -6.71 7.86
N ALA A 157 13.36 -5.37 7.87
CA ALA A 157 12.31 -4.55 7.31
C ALA A 157 12.30 -4.64 5.78
N ILE A 158 11.17 -5.06 5.23
CA ILE A 158 10.96 -5.27 3.80
C ILE A 158 10.90 -3.92 3.11
N ARG A 159 11.71 -3.75 2.07
CA ARG A 159 11.67 -2.60 1.15
C ARG A 159 11.24 -3.04 -0.25
N ALA A 160 10.69 -2.10 -1.01
CA ALA A 160 10.42 -2.34 -2.42
C ALA A 160 11.71 -2.23 -3.23
N VAL A 161 12.02 -3.27 -4.00
CA VAL A 161 13.22 -3.37 -4.84
C VAL A 161 12.91 -3.01 -6.29
N THR A 162 13.93 -2.59 -7.03
CA THR A 162 13.87 -2.28 -8.46
C THR A 162 13.87 -3.56 -9.31
N ASP A 163 13.64 -3.44 -10.64
CA ASP A 163 13.74 -4.57 -11.57
C ASP A 163 15.13 -5.23 -11.55
N MET A 164 16.19 -4.44 -11.42
CA MET A 164 17.57 -4.94 -11.41
C MET A 164 17.84 -5.76 -10.14
N GLU A 165 17.53 -5.21 -8.96
CA GLU A 165 17.67 -5.91 -7.67
C GLU A 165 16.78 -7.17 -7.61
N PHE A 166 15.60 -7.13 -8.22
CA PHE A 166 14.73 -8.29 -8.35
C PHE A 166 15.38 -9.40 -9.19
N THR A 167 15.98 -9.05 -10.32
CA THR A 167 16.66 -10.02 -11.19
C THR A 167 17.84 -10.68 -10.49
N GLU A 168 18.62 -9.92 -9.72
CA GLU A 168 19.72 -10.43 -8.90
C GLU A 168 19.22 -11.41 -7.82
N ALA A 169 18.13 -11.06 -7.10
CA ALA A 169 17.56 -11.92 -6.07
C ALA A 169 16.99 -13.23 -6.63
N VAL A 170 16.37 -13.21 -7.81
CA VAL A 170 15.89 -14.43 -8.49
C VAL A 170 17.04 -15.32 -8.92
N SER A 171 18.14 -14.72 -9.40
CA SER A 171 19.34 -15.46 -9.82
C SER A 171 20.05 -16.16 -8.66
N SER A 172 19.91 -15.65 -7.42
CA SER A 172 20.48 -16.27 -6.22
C SER A 172 19.73 -17.52 -5.72
N ASN A 173 18.68 -17.94 -6.43
CA ASN A 173 17.86 -19.12 -6.13
C ASN A 173 17.21 -19.11 -4.73
N GLU A 174 17.01 -17.95 -4.13
CA GLU A 174 16.29 -17.80 -2.88
C GLU A 174 14.78 -17.97 -3.08
N SER A 175 14.16 -18.88 -2.35
CA SER A 175 12.71 -19.07 -2.37
C SER A 175 12.00 -17.91 -1.69
N CYS A 176 11.40 -17.01 -2.47
CA CYS A 176 10.61 -15.90 -1.96
C CYS A 176 9.29 -15.73 -2.73
N LEU A 177 8.32 -15.12 -2.05
CA LEU A 177 7.08 -14.66 -2.68
C LEU A 177 7.32 -13.26 -3.27
N VAL A 178 6.96 -13.11 -4.53
CA VAL A 178 7.15 -11.86 -5.27
C VAL A 178 5.82 -11.16 -5.45
N TYR A 179 5.76 -9.90 -5.04
CA TYR A 179 4.57 -9.06 -5.23
C TYR A 179 4.92 -7.77 -5.97
N PRO A 180 4.40 -7.56 -7.19
CA PRO A 180 4.59 -6.29 -7.89
C PRO A 180 3.83 -5.18 -7.17
N VAL A 181 4.50 -4.06 -6.98
CA VAL A 181 3.98 -2.86 -6.34
C VAL A 181 4.35 -1.62 -7.15
N LYS A 182 3.86 -0.47 -6.73
CA LYS A 182 4.20 0.81 -7.36
C LYS A 182 4.82 1.76 -6.34
N ASP A 183 5.76 2.55 -6.80
CA ASP A 183 6.26 3.72 -6.07
C ASP A 183 6.13 4.96 -6.96
N ILE A 184 6.25 6.13 -6.36
CA ILE A 184 6.20 7.40 -7.08
C ILE A 184 7.59 7.67 -7.63
N SER A 185 7.69 8.02 -8.91
CA SER A 185 8.96 8.45 -9.52
C SER A 185 9.49 9.71 -8.86
N LYS A 186 10.79 9.77 -8.63
CA LYS A 186 11.47 10.96 -8.12
C LYS A 186 11.26 12.22 -8.99
N LYS A 187 10.93 12.03 -10.29
CA LYS A 187 10.65 13.11 -11.25
C LYS A 187 9.18 13.53 -11.26
N ALA A 188 8.30 12.85 -10.50
CA ALA A 188 6.89 13.16 -10.47
C ALA A 188 6.63 14.54 -9.86
N THR A 189 5.67 15.28 -10.41
CA THR A 189 5.16 16.53 -9.86
C THR A 189 3.82 16.31 -9.17
N PHE A 190 3.45 17.21 -8.27
CA PHE A 190 2.16 17.15 -7.59
C PHE A 190 0.99 17.19 -8.57
N GLU A 191 1.04 18.06 -9.59
CA GLU A 191 0.01 18.14 -10.62
C GLU A 191 -0.23 16.80 -11.35
N GLN A 192 0.84 16.04 -11.60
CA GLN A 192 0.74 14.75 -12.29
C GLN A 192 0.07 13.67 -11.45
N ILE A 193 0.14 13.74 -10.12
CA ILE A 193 -0.53 12.78 -9.23
C ILE A 193 -1.92 13.25 -8.80
N ASN A 194 -2.23 14.54 -8.97
CA ASN A 194 -3.52 15.11 -8.60
C ASN A 194 -4.61 14.65 -9.59
N PRO A 195 -5.63 13.88 -9.17
CA PRO A 195 -6.65 13.35 -10.07
C PRO A 195 -7.55 14.42 -10.69
N TYR A 196 -7.55 15.63 -10.14
CA TYR A 196 -8.32 16.76 -10.64
C TYR A 196 -7.54 17.65 -11.61
N SER A 197 -6.24 17.40 -11.79
CA SER A 197 -5.42 18.13 -12.74
C SER A 197 -5.56 17.56 -14.16
N SER A 198 -5.60 18.41 -15.16
CA SER A 198 -5.51 18.03 -16.57
C SER A 198 -4.18 17.37 -16.94
N LYS A 199 -3.13 17.59 -16.14
CA LYS A 199 -1.80 16.97 -16.28
C LYS A 199 -1.66 15.62 -15.56
N SER A 200 -2.75 15.12 -14.94
CA SER A 200 -2.72 13.84 -14.23
C SER A 200 -2.27 12.69 -15.13
N SER A 201 -1.31 11.89 -14.66
CA SER A 201 -0.70 10.82 -15.45
C SER A 201 -0.37 9.60 -14.61
N ARG A 202 -0.71 8.41 -15.13
CA ARG A 202 -0.31 7.13 -14.50
C ARG A 202 1.16 6.76 -14.75
N LYS A 203 1.83 7.42 -15.69
CA LYS A 203 3.24 7.15 -16.04
C LYS A 203 4.24 7.59 -14.97
N VAL A 204 3.77 8.33 -13.96
CA VAL A 204 4.60 8.76 -12.82
C VAL A 204 4.82 7.68 -11.77
N PHE A 205 4.17 6.53 -11.91
CA PHE A 205 4.36 5.40 -11.01
C PHE A 205 5.33 4.40 -11.61
N GLU A 206 6.41 4.13 -10.89
CA GLU A 206 7.42 3.14 -11.22
C GLU A 206 7.03 1.78 -10.66
N ARG A 207 7.29 0.71 -11.42
CA ARG A 207 7.11 -0.66 -10.95
C ARG A 207 8.27 -1.01 -10.01
N LYS A 208 7.94 -1.64 -8.90
CA LYS A 208 8.86 -2.23 -7.94
C LYS A 208 8.32 -3.57 -7.46
N TYR A 209 9.07 -4.29 -6.64
CA TYR A 209 8.67 -5.58 -6.12
C TYR A 209 8.94 -5.68 -4.63
N TYR A 210 8.02 -6.33 -3.91
CA TYR A 210 8.32 -6.85 -2.59
C TYR A 210 8.74 -8.31 -2.69
N LEU A 211 9.82 -8.65 -2.02
CA LEU A 211 10.33 -10.01 -1.89
C LEU A 211 10.08 -10.45 -0.43
N ILE A 212 9.22 -11.45 -0.25
CA ILE A 212 8.80 -11.89 1.07
C ILE A 212 9.23 -13.34 1.27
N LYS A 213 10.12 -13.60 2.22
CA LYS A 213 10.53 -14.96 2.62
C LYS A 213 9.48 -15.51 3.57
N ALA A 214 8.65 -16.45 3.10
CA ALA A 214 7.60 -17.04 3.91
C ALA A 214 7.28 -18.49 3.49
N ARG A 215 6.91 -19.31 4.46
CA ARG A 215 6.28 -20.60 4.21
C ARG A 215 4.79 -20.39 3.97
N VAL A 216 4.25 -21.05 2.96
CA VAL A 216 2.84 -20.92 2.57
C VAL A 216 2.09 -22.19 2.89
N LYS A 217 1.03 -22.08 3.72
CA LYS A 217 -0.01 -23.08 3.85
C LYS A 217 -1.26 -22.58 3.14
N LYS A 218 -1.86 -23.37 2.27
CA LYS A 218 -3.00 -22.95 1.45
C LYS A 218 -4.12 -23.99 1.45
N GLY A 219 -5.36 -23.53 1.34
CA GLY A 219 -6.56 -24.31 1.05
C GLY A 219 -7.27 -23.77 -0.18
N LYS A 220 -8.56 -24.10 -0.34
CA LYS A 220 -9.33 -23.72 -1.53
C LYS A 220 -9.46 -22.21 -1.71
N ASN A 221 -9.78 -21.47 -0.64
CA ASN A 221 -10.09 -20.04 -0.68
C ASN A 221 -9.22 -19.22 0.29
N TRP A 222 -8.17 -19.80 0.86
CA TRP A 222 -7.32 -19.15 1.84
C TRP A 222 -5.87 -19.57 1.71
N LYS A 223 -4.99 -18.72 2.15
CA LYS A 223 -3.57 -19.02 2.35
C LYS A 223 -3.08 -18.31 3.62
N VAL A 224 -2.17 -18.96 4.32
CA VAL A 224 -1.46 -18.40 5.47
C VAL A 224 0.00 -18.34 5.11
N LEU A 225 0.57 -17.15 5.27
CA LEU A 225 2.00 -16.91 5.15
C LEU A 225 2.58 -16.92 6.55
N LYS A 226 3.53 -17.78 6.80
CA LYS A 226 4.37 -17.75 8.01
C LYS A 226 5.74 -17.22 7.61
N LEU A 227 6.09 -16.02 8.09
CA LEU A 227 7.36 -15.40 7.75
C LEU A 227 8.52 -16.25 8.28
N CYS A 228 9.57 -16.36 7.47
CA CYS A 228 10.81 -16.94 7.92
C CYS A 228 11.58 -15.88 8.71
N ALA A 229 12.08 -16.23 9.88
CA ALA A 229 13.08 -15.40 10.56
C ALA A 229 14.30 -15.31 9.64
N ASN A 230 14.81 -14.09 9.45
CA ASN A 230 16.07 -13.86 8.76
C ASN A 230 17.22 -14.34 9.63
#